data_6f5a3e84dd477d9783a7b57e41e84bb3
#
_entry.id   6f5a3e84dd477d9783a7b57e41e84bb3
#
_cell.length_a   1.000
_cell.length_b   1.000
_cell.length_c   1.000
_cell.angle_alpha   90.00
_cell.angle_beta   90.00
_cell.angle_gamma   90.00
#
_symmetry.space_group_name_H-M   'P 1'
#
loop_
_entity.id
_entity.type
_entity.pdbx_description
1 polymer ?
#
loop_
_entity_poly.entity_id
_entity_poly.type
_entity_poly.pdbx_seq_one_letter_code
_entity_poly.pdbx_strand_id
1 'polypeptide(L)'
;MKRQDFYYDLPEELIAQDPLEDRSSSRLLVLDKETGATSHHIFKEITGYLKEGDCLVINDTKVIPARLIGSKEGTGAKIEILLLKRKENNIWETLVKPGKKAKVGTRIVFGEGLLVGEAVGIVEEGNRLVKFEYEGIFEEILDQLGQMPLPPYITHQLEDKNRYQTVYAKHTGSAAAPTAGLHFTPELLKEIEEKGIDIARVTLHVGLGTFRPVKVDEITDHHMHSEFYQVDEEAAEKINRAKDSGHRVICVGTTSCRTIESAADETGHLKPTSGWTEIFIYPGYKFKILDGLITNFHLPESTLIMLVSALAGREHVLAAYEEAVQERYRFFSFGDAMLIV
;
A
#
# COMPACT_ATOMS: atom_id res chain seq x y z
N MET A 1 -20.36 10.23 11.00
CA MET A 1 -19.04 10.90 10.91
C MET A 1 -18.80 11.21 9.45
N LYS A 2 -18.42 12.44 9.16
CA LYS A 2 -18.28 12.90 7.78
C LYS A 2 -16.84 12.80 7.31
N ARG A 3 -16.65 12.66 6.01
CA ARG A 3 -15.33 12.69 5.34
C ARG A 3 -14.55 13.95 5.71
N GLN A 4 -15.22 15.10 5.72
CA GLN A 4 -14.62 16.40 6.07
C GLN A 4 -14.08 16.48 7.51
N ASP A 5 -14.52 15.60 8.41
CA ASP A 5 -13.99 15.53 9.77
C ASP A 5 -12.52 15.08 9.82
N PHE A 6 -11.99 14.58 8.69
CA PHE A 6 -10.60 14.14 8.50
C PHE A 6 -9.79 15.07 7.58
N TYR A 7 -10.27 16.28 7.40
CA TYR A 7 -9.56 17.30 6.64
C TYR A 7 -8.46 17.94 7.50
N TYR A 8 -7.32 18.19 6.90
CA TYR A 8 -6.25 19.07 7.35
C TYR A 8 -5.65 19.78 6.15
N ASP A 9 -5.06 20.95 6.36
CA ASP A 9 -4.43 21.71 5.28
C ASP A 9 -3.02 21.13 4.98
N LEU A 10 -2.84 20.67 3.75
CA LEU A 10 -1.57 20.09 3.30
C LEU A 10 -1.01 20.89 2.14
N PRO A 11 0.08 21.64 2.33
CA PRO A 11 0.79 22.30 1.24
C PRO A 11 1.33 21.28 0.21
N GLU A 12 1.10 21.55 -1.06
CA GLU A 12 1.46 20.64 -2.15
C GLU A 12 2.98 20.36 -2.21
N GLU A 13 3.80 21.35 -1.84
CA GLU A 13 5.26 21.22 -1.79
C GLU A 13 5.78 20.22 -0.75
N LEU A 14 4.95 19.80 0.21
CA LEU A 14 5.32 18.76 1.18
C LEU A 14 5.09 17.36 0.65
N ILE A 15 4.41 17.19 -0.48
CA ILE A 15 4.20 15.90 -1.12
C ILE A 15 5.52 15.44 -1.77
N ALA A 16 6.13 14.41 -1.21
CA ALA A 16 7.41 13.90 -1.70
C ALA A 16 7.29 13.29 -3.09
N GLN A 17 8.07 13.81 -4.04
CA GLN A 17 8.11 13.33 -5.41
C GLN A 17 9.16 12.23 -5.62
N ASP A 18 10.26 12.29 -4.86
CA ASP A 18 11.40 11.40 -4.99
C ASP A 18 11.74 10.74 -3.64
N PRO A 19 12.17 9.46 -3.63
CA PRO A 19 12.64 8.81 -2.42
C PRO A 19 13.99 9.37 -1.99
N LEU A 20 14.26 9.38 -0.68
CA LEU A 20 15.60 9.66 -0.16
C LEU A 20 16.59 8.59 -0.63
N GLU A 21 17.86 8.96 -0.83
CA GLU A 21 18.92 8.04 -1.23
C GLU A 21 19.07 6.91 -0.19
N ASP A 22 19.27 7.28 1.08
CA ASP A 22 19.19 6.35 2.21
C ASP A 22 17.73 6.30 2.73
N ARG A 23 17.11 5.14 2.59
CA ARG A 23 15.72 4.89 2.99
C ARG A 23 15.50 5.10 4.47
N SER A 24 16.46 4.71 5.32
CA SER A 24 16.36 4.78 6.78
C SER A 24 16.66 6.15 7.36
N SER A 25 17.08 7.12 6.54
CA SER A 25 17.37 8.50 6.94
C SER A 25 16.13 9.41 6.93
N SER A 26 14.96 8.92 6.56
CA SER A 26 13.70 9.67 6.68
C SER A 26 13.42 10.07 8.13
N ARG A 27 12.65 11.14 8.31
CA ARG A 27 12.20 11.53 9.65
C ARG A 27 11.13 10.56 10.16
N LEU A 28 11.06 10.44 11.48
CA LEU A 28 10.07 9.65 12.19
C LEU A 28 9.37 10.52 13.22
N LEU A 29 8.07 10.69 13.10
CA LEU A 29 7.23 11.26 14.14
C LEU A 29 6.63 10.11 14.96
N VAL A 30 6.94 10.08 16.26
CA VAL A 30 6.35 9.11 17.18
C VAL A 30 5.14 9.75 17.86
N LEU A 31 4.00 9.09 17.80
CA LEU A 31 2.74 9.49 18.43
C LEU A 31 2.38 8.47 19.51
N ASP A 32 2.32 8.91 20.75
CA ASP A 32 1.71 8.16 21.83
C ASP A 32 0.19 8.20 21.67
N LYS A 33 -0.43 7.05 21.41
CA LYS A 33 -1.86 6.97 21.10
C LYS A 33 -2.77 7.29 22.27
N GLU A 34 -2.29 7.10 23.51
CA GLU A 34 -3.07 7.33 24.72
C GLU A 34 -3.07 8.82 25.09
N THR A 35 -1.93 9.48 24.98
CA THR A 35 -1.75 10.86 25.43
C THR A 35 -1.81 11.90 24.31
N GLY A 36 -1.59 11.49 23.07
CA GLY A 36 -1.43 12.38 21.92
C GLY A 36 -0.07 13.08 21.87
N ALA A 37 0.86 12.75 22.79
CA ALA A 37 2.19 13.32 22.80
C ALA A 37 3.01 12.88 21.59
N THR A 38 3.78 13.81 21.02
CA THR A 38 4.63 13.60 19.85
C THR A 38 6.10 13.74 20.19
N SER A 39 6.96 13.07 19.43
CA SER A 39 8.40 13.28 19.42
C SER A 39 9.00 13.03 18.05
N HIS A 40 10.13 13.69 17.76
CA HIS A 40 10.75 13.70 16.43
C HIS A 40 12.08 12.96 16.45
N HIS A 41 12.26 12.07 15.47
CA HIS A 41 13.40 11.17 15.35
C HIS A 41 13.79 10.99 13.88
N ILE A 42 14.81 10.17 13.65
CA ILE A 42 15.16 9.62 12.34
C ILE A 42 14.72 8.14 12.31
N PHE A 43 14.24 7.66 11.17
CA PHE A 43 13.62 6.33 11.05
C PHE A 43 14.50 5.19 11.56
N LYS A 44 15.81 5.25 11.31
CA LYS A 44 16.76 4.24 11.83
C LYS A 44 16.74 4.06 13.36
N GLU A 45 16.21 5.04 14.09
CA GLU A 45 16.06 4.98 15.56
C GLU A 45 14.83 4.16 15.99
N ILE A 46 14.07 3.62 15.03
CA ILE A 46 12.87 2.81 15.27
C ILE A 46 13.14 1.62 16.19
N THR A 47 14.35 1.05 16.13
CA THR A 47 14.79 -0.05 16.98
C THR A 47 14.72 0.29 18.47
N GLY A 48 14.83 1.58 18.84
CA GLY A 48 14.68 2.04 20.21
C GLY A 48 13.25 1.93 20.77
N TYR A 49 12.26 1.86 19.89
CA TYR A 49 10.85 1.76 20.23
C TYR A 49 10.31 0.32 20.23
N LEU A 50 11.08 -0.61 19.65
CA LEU A 50 10.74 -2.02 19.60
C LEU A 50 11.40 -2.75 20.79
N LYS A 51 10.70 -3.72 21.37
CA LYS A 51 11.13 -4.49 22.55
C LYS A 51 11.30 -5.95 22.18
N GLU A 52 12.24 -6.63 22.85
CA GLU A 52 12.38 -8.08 22.73
C GLU A 52 11.03 -8.77 22.96
N GLY A 53 10.70 -9.73 22.11
CA GLY A 53 9.43 -10.45 22.10
C GLY A 53 8.30 -9.79 21.29
N ASP A 54 8.43 -8.52 20.91
CA ASP A 54 7.47 -7.90 19.97
C ASP A 54 7.48 -8.65 18.62
N CYS A 55 6.37 -8.57 17.89
CA CYS A 55 6.27 -9.06 16.51
C CYS A 55 6.04 -7.90 15.56
N LEU A 56 6.98 -7.72 14.61
CA LEU A 56 6.86 -6.76 13.52
C LEU A 56 6.22 -7.44 12.31
N VAL A 57 5.05 -6.97 11.88
CA VAL A 57 4.31 -7.54 10.74
C VAL A 57 4.55 -6.70 9.50
N ILE A 58 5.10 -7.31 8.44
CA ILE A 58 5.42 -6.66 7.17
C ILE A 58 4.63 -7.29 6.02
N ASN A 59 4.29 -6.49 5.02
CA ASN A 59 3.63 -6.95 3.80
C ASN A 59 4.66 -7.19 2.70
N ASP A 60 4.88 -8.45 2.32
CA ASP A 60 5.90 -8.88 1.36
C ASP A 60 5.41 -8.91 -0.10
N THR A 61 4.29 -8.24 -0.37
CA THR A 61 3.80 -8.12 -1.74
C THR A 61 4.82 -7.43 -2.64
N LYS A 62 4.89 -7.91 -3.89
CA LYS A 62 5.75 -7.34 -4.94
C LYS A 62 4.91 -6.64 -6.00
N VAL A 63 5.25 -5.39 -6.29
CA VAL A 63 4.60 -4.60 -7.34
C VAL A 63 5.02 -5.12 -8.70
N ILE A 64 4.04 -5.30 -9.58
CA ILE A 64 4.28 -5.61 -10.99
C ILE A 64 4.43 -4.32 -11.80
N PRO A 65 5.26 -4.28 -12.84
CA PRO A 65 5.34 -3.13 -13.74
C PRO A 65 4.07 -3.06 -14.62
N ALA A 66 2.95 -2.79 -13.97
CA ALA A 66 1.60 -2.94 -14.49
C ALA A 66 1.17 -1.86 -15.48
N ARG A 67 1.97 -0.79 -15.64
CA ARG A 67 1.66 0.32 -16.54
C ARG A 67 2.29 0.10 -17.91
N LEU A 68 1.47 -0.10 -18.92
CA LEU A 68 1.89 -0.36 -20.29
C LEU A 68 1.53 0.82 -21.19
N ILE A 69 2.49 1.26 -21.98
CA ILE A 69 2.28 2.31 -22.99
C ILE A 69 2.36 1.68 -24.37
N GLY A 70 1.26 1.75 -25.10
CA GLY A 70 1.16 1.21 -26.45
C GLY A 70 0.50 2.16 -27.43
N SER A 71 0.34 1.69 -28.64
CA SER A 71 -0.32 2.41 -29.74
C SER A 71 -1.48 1.60 -30.29
N LYS A 72 -2.57 2.30 -30.58
CA LYS A 72 -3.73 1.71 -31.24
C LYS A 72 -3.34 1.28 -32.65
N GLU A 73 -3.58 0.01 -32.96
CA GLU A 73 -3.34 -0.56 -34.27
C GLU A 73 -4.08 0.24 -35.33
N GLY A 74 -3.45 0.48 -36.47
CA GLY A 74 -3.99 1.22 -37.62
C GLY A 74 -3.98 2.76 -37.52
N THR A 75 -4.01 3.33 -36.27
CA THR A 75 -4.01 4.81 -36.12
C THR A 75 -2.77 5.36 -35.41
N GLY A 76 -2.00 4.51 -34.75
CA GLY A 76 -0.83 4.92 -33.95
C GLY A 76 -1.17 5.75 -32.70
N ALA A 77 -2.45 5.93 -32.37
CA ALA A 77 -2.85 6.74 -31.24
C ALA A 77 -2.33 6.13 -29.92
N LYS A 78 -1.63 6.92 -29.10
CA LYS A 78 -1.12 6.51 -27.80
C LYS A 78 -2.26 6.05 -26.87
N ILE A 79 -2.10 4.89 -26.28
CA ILE A 79 -3.00 4.32 -25.28
C ILE A 79 -2.14 3.82 -24.12
N GLU A 80 -2.54 4.18 -22.90
CA GLU A 80 -1.99 3.68 -21.66
C GLU A 80 -2.94 2.62 -21.10
N ILE A 81 -2.40 1.47 -20.72
CA ILE A 81 -3.10 0.42 -19.99
C ILE A 81 -2.45 0.24 -18.64
N LEU A 82 -3.26 0.12 -17.61
CA LEU A 82 -2.83 -0.23 -16.28
C LEU A 82 -3.54 -1.52 -15.86
N LEU A 83 -2.74 -2.57 -15.66
CA LEU A 83 -3.21 -3.89 -15.24
C LEU A 83 -3.74 -3.82 -13.81
N LEU A 84 -4.96 -4.30 -13.56
CA LEU A 84 -5.59 -4.29 -12.24
C LEU A 84 -5.67 -5.69 -11.64
N LYS A 85 -6.32 -6.62 -12.36
CA LYS A 85 -6.59 -7.95 -11.89
C LYS A 85 -6.58 -8.94 -13.06
N ARG A 86 -5.82 -10.01 -12.91
CA ARG A 86 -5.91 -11.15 -13.83
C ARG A 86 -7.21 -11.90 -13.57
N LYS A 87 -7.99 -12.14 -14.60
CA LYS A 87 -9.25 -12.89 -14.52
C LYS A 87 -8.99 -14.36 -14.81
N GLU A 88 -8.87 -14.71 -16.07
CA GLU A 88 -8.58 -16.07 -16.51
C GLU A 88 -7.69 -16.04 -17.75
N ASN A 89 -6.85 -17.05 -17.89
CA ASN A 89 -5.90 -17.15 -19.00
C ASN A 89 -5.11 -15.85 -19.18
N ASN A 90 -5.22 -15.24 -20.37
CA ASN A 90 -4.52 -14.00 -20.75
C ASN A 90 -5.44 -12.78 -20.68
N ILE A 91 -6.56 -12.84 -19.96
CA ILE A 91 -7.51 -11.73 -19.81
C ILE A 91 -7.26 -11.00 -18.50
N TRP A 92 -7.10 -9.69 -18.61
CA TRP A 92 -6.93 -8.79 -17.47
C TRP A 92 -8.01 -7.73 -17.44
N GLU A 93 -8.49 -7.44 -16.25
CA GLU A 93 -9.20 -6.20 -15.99
C GLU A 93 -8.19 -5.06 -15.92
N THR A 94 -8.46 -3.96 -16.61
CA THR A 94 -7.49 -2.88 -16.82
C THR A 94 -8.17 -1.51 -16.78
N LEU A 95 -7.43 -0.51 -16.31
CA LEU A 95 -7.73 0.89 -16.61
C LEU A 95 -7.08 1.26 -17.93
N VAL A 96 -7.84 1.95 -18.82
CA VAL A 96 -7.33 2.37 -20.11
C VAL A 96 -7.49 3.89 -20.28
N LYS A 97 -6.41 4.55 -20.66
CA LYS A 97 -6.40 6.00 -20.98
C LYS A 97 -5.88 6.27 -22.39
N PRO A 98 -6.62 7.05 -23.19
CA PRO A 98 -7.99 7.50 -22.99
C PRO A 98 -9.01 6.39 -23.30
N GLY A 99 -9.95 6.12 -22.40
CA GLY A 99 -10.92 5.02 -22.51
C GLY A 99 -11.80 5.12 -23.77
N LYS A 100 -12.06 6.33 -24.26
CA LYS A 100 -12.84 6.57 -25.49
C LYS A 100 -12.18 5.99 -26.76
N LYS A 101 -10.86 5.79 -26.75
CA LYS A 101 -10.10 5.22 -27.87
C LYS A 101 -10.01 3.69 -27.84
N ALA A 102 -10.35 3.08 -26.69
CA ALA A 102 -10.31 1.63 -26.48
C ALA A 102 -11.74 1.07 -26.36
N LYS A 103 -12.45 1.02 -27.47
CA LYS A 103 -13.73 0.31 -27.59
C LYS A 103 -13.49 -1.19 -27.70
N VAL A 104 -14.51 -2.00 -27.43
CA VAL A 104 -14.45 -3.46 -27.68
C VAL A 104 -14.01 -3.72 -29.11
N GLY A 105 -13.07 -4.66 -29.29
CA GLY A 105 -12.41 -4.96 -30.57
C GLY A 105 -11.20 -4.07 -30.91
N THR A 106 -10.86 -3.10 -30.04
CA THR A 106 -9.66 -2.28 -30.27
C THR A 106 -8.41 -3.09 -29.93
N ARG A 107 -7.48 -3.18 -30.89
CA ARG A 107 -6.15 -3.78 -30.72
C ARG A 107 -5.12 -2.70 -30.40
N ILE A 108 -4.24 -3.01 -29.47
CA ILE A 108 -3.21 -2.10 -28.96
C ILE A 108 -1.89 -2.85 -28.98
N VAL A 109 -0.89 -2.25 -29.59
CA VAL A 109 0.44 -2.85 -29.81
C VAL A 109 1.44 -2.23 -28.84
N PHE A 110 2.22 -3.06 -28.17
CA PHE A 110 3.27 -2.68 -27.23
C PHE A 110 4.61 -3.27 -27.70
N GLY A 111 5.70 -2.51 -27.52
CA GLY A 111 7.05 -2.99 -27.78
C GLY A 111 7.23 -3.58 -29.19
N GLU A 112 6.81 -2.84 -30.22
CA GLU A 112 6.94 -3.26 -31.63
C GLU A 112 6.27 -4.62 -31.96
N GLY A 113 5.24 -4.98 -31.15
CA GLY A 113 4.49 -6.23 -31.36
C GLY A 113 4.88 -7.36 -30.41
N LEU A 114 5.80 -7.13 -29.48
CA LEU A 114 6.15 -8.10 -28.44
C LEU A 114 4.94 -8.51 -27.58
N LEU A 115 4.01 -7.56 -27.39
CA LEU A 115 2.74 -7.77 -26.71
C LEU A 115 1.63 -7.07 -27.46
N VAL A 116 0.51 -7.75 -27.67
CA VAL A 116 -0.70 -7.16 -28.26
C VAL A 116 -1.87 -7.36 -27.32
N GLY A 117 -2.61 -6.31 -27.02
CA GLY A 117 -3.82 -6.36 -26.22
C GLY A 117 -5.06 -6.06 -27.05
N GLU A 118 -6.11 -6.84 -26.88
CA GLU A 118 -7.42 -6.59 -27.49
C GLU A 118 -8.45 -6.31 -26.38
N ALA A 119 -9.15 -5.19 -26.47
CA ALA A 119 -10.27 -4.88 -25.59
C ALA A 119 -11.45 -5.81 -25.93
N VAL A 120 -11.75 -6.77 -25.06
CA VAL A 120 -12.79 -7.78 -25.27
C VAL A 120 -14.08 -7.49 -24.49
N GLY A 121 -14.06 -6.54 -23.55
CA GLY A 121 -15.23 -6.17 -22.76
C GLY A 121 -15.06 -4.87 -21.99
N ILE A 122 -16.17 -4.38 -21.46
CA ILE A 122 -16.23 -3.25 -20.53
C ILE A 122 -16.94 -3.74 -19.28
N VAL A 123 -16.36 -3.48 -18.11
CA VAL A 123 -16.90 -3.85 -16.81
C VAL A 123 -17.19 -2.61 -15.97
N GLU A 124 -17.57 -2.81 -14.73
CA GLU A 124 -17.91 -1.75 -13.79
C GLU A 124 -16.85 -0.64 -13.77
N GLU A 125 -17.27 0.58 -13.44
CA GLU A 125 -16.44 1.78 -13.40
C GLU A 125 -15.76 2.16 -14.74
N GLY A 126 -16.15 1.51 -15.84
CA GLY A 126 -15.59 1.77 -17.17
C GLY A 126 -14.22 1.10 -17.39
N ASN A 127 -13.81 0.16 -16.54
CA ASN A 127 -12.63 -0.67 -16.77
C ASN A 127 -12.81 -1.53 -18.03
N ARG A 128 -11.70 -1.94 -18.62
CA ARG A 128 -11.67 -2.80 -19.80
C ARG A 128 -11.19 -4.20 -19.43
N LEU A 129 -11.84 -5.20 -20.03
CA LEU A 129 -11.23 -6.52 -20.13
C LEU A 129 -10.35 -6.53 -21.37
N VAL A 130 -9.07 -6.76 -21.19
CA VAL A 130 -8.08 -6.83 -22.26
C VAL A 130 -7.51 -8.24 -22.30
N LYS A 131 -7.62 -8.89 -23.46
CA LYS A 131 -6.98 -10.16 -23.75
C LYS A 131 -5.61 -9.89 -24.37
N PHE A 132 -4.57 -10.45 -23.79
CA PHE A 132 -3.20 -10.30 -24.29
C PHE A 132 -2.76 -11.50 -25.12
N GLU A 133 -2.09 -11.19 -26.23
CA GLU A 133 -1.44 -12.14 -27.13
C GLU A 133 0.07 -11.86 -27.09
N TYR A 134 0.86 -12.90 -26.83
CA TYR A 134 2.31 -12.84 -26.69
C TYR A 134 2.92 -14.23 -26.82
N GLU A 135 4.24 -14.29 -27.06
CA GLU A 135 5.04 -15.50 -27.02
C GLU A 135 5.95 -15.45 -25.79
N GLY A 136 6.11 -16.60 -25.07
CA GLY A 136 6.97 -16.72 -23.90
C GLY A 136 6.25 -16.47 -22.58
N ILE A 137 6.96 -15.87 -21.62
CA ILE A 137 6.48 -15.63 -20.24
C ILE A 137 5.99 -14.19 -20.11
N PHE A 138 4.73 -14.04 -19.72
CA PHE A 138 4.09 -12.71 -19.61
C PHE A 138 4.81 -11.78 -18.63
N GLU A 139 5.27 -12.31 -17.52
CA GLU A 139 5.96 -11.55 -16.49
C GLU A 139 7.30 -10.99 -16.99
N GLU A 140 8.04 -11.73 -17.82
CA GLU A 140 9.28 -11.25 -18.46
C GLU A 140 9.01 -10.13 -19.47
N ILE A 141 7.92 -10.24 -20.20
CA ILE A 141 7.46 -9.19 -21.13
C ILE A 141 7.05 -7.93 -20.35
N LEU A 142 6.36 -8.08 -19.22
CA LEU A 142 6.03 -6.96 -18.35
C LEU A 142 7.28 -6.29 -17.78
N ASP A 143 8.29 -7.05 -17.39
CA ASP A 143 9.55 -6.49 -16.89
C ASP A 143 10.28 -5.67 -17.95
N GLN A 144 10.14 -6.06 -19.23
CA GLN A 144 10.74 -5.37 -20.37
C GLN A 144 9.96 -4.11 -20.78
N LEU A 145 8.62 -4.20 -20.87
CA LEU A 145 7.76 -3.15 -21.42
C LEU A 145 7.07 -2.28 -20.39
N GLY A 146 6.86 -2.83 -19.21
CA GLY A 146 6.06 -2.22 -18.16
C GLY A 146 6.81 -1.14 -17.39
N GLN A 147 6.04 -0.19 -16.90
CA GLN A 147 6.49 0.84 -15.97
C GLN A 147 5.85 0.61 -14.60
N MET A 148 6.54 1.03 -13.54
CA MET A 148 5.97 0.99 -12.18
C MET A 148 4.74 1.91 -12.11
N PRO A 149 3.61 1.40 -11.60
CA PRO A 149 2.39 2.18 -11.47
C PRO A 149 2.48 3.09 -10.24
N LEU A 150 3.15 4.23 -10.38
CA LEU A 150 3.25 5.20 -9.30
C LEU A 150 1.88 5.82 -8.99
N PRO A 151 1.63 6.18 -7.73
CA PRO A 151 0.44 6.93 -7.36
C PRO A 151 0.29 8.23 -8.16
N PRO A 152 -0.93 8.71 -8.39
CA PRO A 152 -1.19 9.86 -9.28
C PRO A 152 -0.59 11.19 -8.79
N TYR A 153 -0.27 11.31 -7.51
CA TYR A 153 0.39 12.49 -6.92
C TYR A 153 1.91 12.50 -7.12
N ILE A 154 2.51 11.40 -7.58
CA ILE A 154 3.91 11.37 -7.99
C ILE A 154 3.96 11.63 -9.48
N THR A 155 4.48 12.79 -9.85
CA THR A 155 4.59 13.26 -11.24
C THR A 155 5.97 13.05 -11.81
N HIS A 156 6.99 12.85 -10.96
CA HIS A 156 8.35 12.55 -11.36
C HIS A 156 8.47 11.08 -11.80
N GLN A 157 9.25 10.86 -12.86
CA GLN A 157 9.57 9.51 -13.30
C GLN A 157 10.76 9.00 -12.48
N LEU A 158 10.64 7.81 -11.90
CA LEU A 158 11.76 7.19 -11.18
C LEU A 158 12.85 6.76 -12.16
N GLU A 159 14.10 7.13 -11.87
CA GLU A 159 15.28 6.65 -12.59
C GLU A 159 15.49 5.14 -12.34
N ASP A 160 15.34 4.71 -11.08
CA ASP A 160 15.38 3.29 -10.69
C ASP A 160 14.00 2.83 -10.22
N LYS A 161 13.36 1.96 -11.02
CA LYS A 161 12.06 1.37 -10.70
C LYS A 161 12.04 0.59 -9.38
N ASN A 162 13.18 0.05 -8.92
CA ASN A 162 13.29 -0.69 -7.68
C ASN A 162 13.12 0.21 -6.43
N ARG A 163 13.20 1.52 -6.59
CA ARG A 163 12.93 2.47 -5.49
C ARG A 163 11.47 2.44 -5.04
N TYR A 164 10.54 1.96 -5.86
CA TYR A 164 9.14 1.74 -5.49
C TYR A 164 8.87 0.26 -5.19
N GLN A 165 9.79 -0.39 -4.48
CA GLN A 165 9.72 -1.77 -4.04
C GLN A 165 10.36 -1.91 -2.66
N THR A 166 9.74 -2.67 -1.74
CA THR A 166 10.36 -2.98 -0.46
C THR A 166 11.52 -3.94 -0.65
N VAL A 167 12.52 -3.90 0.23
CA VAL A 167 13.70 -4.79 0.19
C VAL A 167 13.35 -6.26 0.45
N TYR A 168 12.15 -6.51 0.95
CA TYR A 168 11.63 -7.84 1.27
C TYR A 168 10.47 -8.30 0.37
N ALA A 169 10.20 -7.58 -0.73
CA ALA A 169 9.15 -7.91 -1.68
C ALA A 169 9.37 -9.31 -2.29
N LYS A 170 8.36 -10.19 -2.21
CA LYS A 170 8.44 -11.59 -2.60
C LYS A 170 7.30 -12.02 -3.52
N HIS A 171 6.05 -11.83 -3.10
CA HIS A 171 4.86 -12.35 -3.77
C HIS A 171 4.32 -11.34 -4.77
N THR A 172 4.50 -11.64 -6.07
CA THR A 172 4.09 -10.79 -7.19
C THR A 172 2.56 -10.71 -7.30
N GLY A 173 2.00 -9.52 -7.52
CA GLY A 173 0.56 -9.36 -7.73
C GLY A 173 -0.01 -7.99 -7.38
N SER A 174 0.80 -7.09 -6.81
CA SER A 174 0.34 -5.79 -6.36
C SER A 174 0.45 -4.71 -7.43
N ALA A 175 -0.53 -3.82 -7.48
CA ALA A 175 -0.51 -2.60 -8.28
C ALA A 175 0.15 -1.42 -7.56
N ALA A 176 0.42 -1.53 -6.24
CA ALA A 176 1.08 -0.49 -5.46
C ALA A 176 1.97 -1.10 -4.38
N ALA A 177 3.05 -0.41 -4.02
CA ALA A 177 3.94 -0.82 -2.94
C ALA A 177 3.33 -0.55 -1.56
N PRO A 178 3.61 -1.38 -0.55
CA PRO A 178 3.33 -1.07 0.85
C PRO A 178 4.37 -0.04 1.35
N THR A 179 4.11 1.24 1.09
CA THR A 179 5.13 2.30 1.09
C THR A 179 5.76 2.58 2.44
N ALA A 180 5.10 2.27 3.56
CA ALA A 180 5.73 2.31 4.89
C ALA A 180 6.93 1.35 5.00
N GLY A 181 6.93 0.27 4.23
CA GLY A 181 8.05 -0.67 4.16
C GLY A 181 9.28 -0.14 3.40
N LEU A 182 9.12 0.94 2.63
CA LEU A 182 10.23 1.53 1.88
C LEU A 182 11.30 2.15 2.79
N HIS A 183 10.98 2.45 4.04
CA HIS A 183 11.94 2.99 5.01
C HIS A 183 12.94 1.95 5.52
N PHE A 184 12.64 0.65 5.39
CA PHE A 184 13.48 -0.42 5.89
C PHE A 184 14.60 -0.76 4.91
N THR A 185 15.78 -1.02 5.48
CA THR A 185 16.92 -1.61 4.78
C THR A 185 17.14 -3.05 5.27
N PRO A 186 17.88 -3.90 4.52
CA PRO A 186 18.24 -5.23 5.00
C PRO A 186 18.98 -5.20 6.34
N GLU A 187 19.86 -4.22 6.54
CA GLU A 187 20.66 -4.04 7.75
C GLU A 187 19.76 -3.73 8.95
N LEU A 188 18.78 -2.81 8.77
CA LEU A 188 17.84 -2.44 9.83
C LEU A 188 16.94 -3.61 10.22
N LEU A 189 16.47 -4.40 9.25
CA LEU A 189 15.68 -5.61 9.51
C LEU A 189 16.50 -6.64 10.30
N LYS A 190 17.76 -6.83 9.93
CA LYS A 190 18.66 -7.73 10.65
C LYS A 190 18.91 -7.26 12.10
N GLU A 191 19.13 -5.97 12.32
CA GLU A 191 19.26 -5.39 13.67
C GLU A 191 18.01 -5.66 14.53
N ILE A 192 16.81 -5.53 13.93
CA ILE A 192 15.54 -5.82 14.60
C ILE A 192 15.47 -7.30 15.01
N GLU A 193 15.81 -8.23 14.11
CA GLU A 193 15.81 -9.66 14.41
C GLU A 193 16.85 -10.02 15.49
N GLU A 194 18.06 -9.43 15.43
CA GLU A 194 19.13 -9.63 16.43
C GLU A 194 18.73 -9.10 17.82
N LYS A 195 17.80 -8.16 17.89
CA LYS A 195 17.22 -7.67 19.16
C LYS A 195 16.15 -8.60 19.76
N GLY A 196 15.86 -9.73 19.12
CA GLY A 196 14.85 -10.68 19.57
C GLY A 196 13.41 -10.30 19.23
N ILE A 197 13.23 -9.57 18.14
CA ILE A 197 11.93 -9.19 17.61
C ILE A 197 11.62 -10.10 16.42
N ASP A 198 10.48 -10.78 16.47
CA ASP A 198 10.02 -11.60 15.35
C ASP A 198 9.55 -10.74 14.18
N ILE A 199 9.94 -11.10 12.96
CA ILE A 199 9.39 -10.51 11.75
C ILE A 199 8.43 -11.51 11.09
N ALA A 200 7.14 -11.18 11.10
CA ALA A 200 6.10 -11.95 10.43
C ALA A 200 5.79 -11.35 9.06
N ARG A 201 5.79 -12.19 8.03
CA ARG A 201 5.51 -11.78 6.64
C ARG A 201 4.10 -12.18 6.26
N VAL A 202 3.30 -11.18 5.94
CA VAL A 202 1.96 -11.39 5.38
C VAL A 202 1.92 -10.84 3.96
N THR A 203 0.94 -11.25 3.16
CA THR A 203 0.75 -10.73 1.81
C THR A 203 -0.60 -10.05 1.69
N LEU A 204 -0.63 -8.83 1.18
CA LEU A 204 -1.85 -8.20 0.68
C LEU A 204 -1.50 -7.52 -0.65
N HIS A 205 -2.18 -7.92 -1.71
CA HIS A 205 -2.01 -7.31 -3.02
C HIS A 205 -2.85 -6.03 -3.10
N VAL A 206 -2.15 -4.90 -3.03
CA VAL A 206 -2.77 -3.58 -3.05
C VAL A 206 -3.32 -3.28 -4.42
N GLY A 207 -4.62 -2.99 -4.49
CA GLY A 207 -5.28 -2.51 -5.69
C GLY A 207 -5.16 -0.99 -5.85
N LEU A 208 -5.40 -0.49 -7.06
CA LEU A 208 -5.38 0.96 -7.33
C LEU A 208 -6.52 1.73 -6.66
N GLY A 209 -7.52 1.02 -6.14
CA GLY A 209 -8.59 1.62 -5.37
C GLY A 209 -8.10 2.41 -4.15
N THR A 210 -6.96 2.02 -3.58
CA THR A 210 -6.32 2.71 -2.44
C THR A 210 -5.96 4.17 -2.74
N PHE A 211 -5.75 4.53 -4.00
CA PHE A 211 -5.44 5.91 -4.42
C PHE A 211 -6.68 6.69 -4.88
N ARG A 212 -7.86 6.10 -4.83
CA ARG A 212 -9.08 6.82 -5.19
C ARG A 212 -9.57 7.63 -4.00
N PRO A 213 -9.96 8.89 -4.21
CA PRO A 213 -10.54 9.71 -3.15
C PRO A 213 -11.89 9.13 -2.71
N VAL A 214 -12.19 9.26 -1.42
CA VAL A 214 -13.53 9.01 -0.89
C VAL A 214 -14.49 10.03 -1.48
N LYS A 215 -15.57 9.58 -2.11
CA LYS A 215 -16.52 10.45 -2.84
C LYS A 215 -17.80 10.73 -2.08
N VAL A 216 -18.06 9.97 -1.02
CA VAL A 216 -19.25 10.09 -0.18
C VAL A 216 -19.02 11.06 0.95
N ASP A 217 -20.09 11.71 1.45
CA ASP A 217 -20.01 12.63 2.57
C ASP A 217 -19.98 11.87 3.91
N GLU A 218 -20.89 10.92 4.10
CA GLU A 218 -20.89 10.04 5.26
C GLU A 218 -19.93 8.88 5.01
N ILE A 219 -18.94 8.70 5.91
CA ILE A 219 -17.92 7.65 5.71
C ILE A 219 -18.50 6.24 5.73
N THR A 220 -19.63 6.02 6.42
CA THR A 220 -20.33 4.73 6.47
C THR A 220 -20.90 4.29 5.13
N ASP A 221 -21.06 5.21 4.17
CA ASP A 221 -21.57 4.92 2.83
C ASP A 221 -20.43 4.54 1.85
N HIS A 222 -19.17 4.60 2.34
CA HIS A 222 -18.02 4.22 1.53
C HIS A 222 -17.84 2.71 1.48
N HIS A 223 -17.67 2.19 0.27
CA HIS A 223 -17.35 0.78 0.02
C HIS A 223 -15.87 0.64 -0.36
N MET A 224 -15.16 -0.18 0.40
CA MET A 224 -13.76 -0.50 0.11
C MET A 224 -13.68 -1.44 -1.09
N HIS A 225 -12.61 -1.29 -1.86
CA HIS A 225 -12.28 -2.26 -2.91
C HIS A 225 -11.79 -3.57 -2.28
N SER A 226 -12.17 -4.67 -2.93
CA SER A 226 -11.75 -6.00 -2.51
C SER A 226 -10.29 -6.25 -2.87
N GLU A 227 -9.47 -6.65 -1.90
CA GLU A 227 -8.04 -6.94 -2.06
C GLU A 227 -7.72 -8.33 -1.53
N PHE A 228 -6.89 -9.08 -2.27
CA PHE A 228 -6.47 -10.42 -1.87
C PHE A 228 -5.43 -10.33 -0.75
N TYR A 229 -5.62 -11.14 0.29
CA TYR A 229 -4.64 -11.29 1.38
C TYR A 229 -4.32 -12.75 1.67
N GLN A 230 -3.16 -12.97 2.28
CA GLN A 230 -2.70 -14.26 2.75
C GLN A 230 -1.87 -14.11 4.02
N VAL A 231 -2.12 -15.02 4.97
CA VAL A 231 -1.33 -15.25 6.17
C VAL A 231 -0.94 -16.72 6.16
N ASP A 232 0.35 -17.03 6.13
CA ASP A 232 0.85 -18.39 6.21
C ASP A 232 0.99 -18.88 7.68
N GLU A 233 1.36 -20.13 7.86
CA GLU A 233 1.50 -20.76 9.16
C GLU A 233 2.59 -20.08 10.01
N GLU A 234 3.76 -19.79 9.42
CA GLU A 234 4.87 -19.15 10.12
C GLU A 234 4.48 -17.76 10.64
N ALA A 235 3.82 -16.95 9.80
CA ALA A 235 3.36 -15.63 10.21
C ALA A 235 2.31 -15.71 11.33
N ALA A 236 1.33 -16.61 11.20
CA ALA A 236 0.30 -16.80 12.21
C ALA A 236 0.91 -17.22 13.56
N GLU A 237 1.86 -18.17 13.56
CA GLU A 237 2.55 -18.62 14.76
C GLU A 237 3.35 -17.52 15.46
N LYS A 238 4.12 -16.73 14.71
CA LYS A 238 4.91 -15.60 15.25
C LYS A 238 4.01 -14.55 15.90
N ILE A 239 2.94 -14.18 15.20
CA ILE A 239 2.00 -13.15 15.69
C ILE A 239 1.26 -13.64 16.94
N ASN A 240 0.73 -14.88 16.92
CA ASN A 240 0.04 -15.45 18.08
C ASN A 240 0.98 -15.59 19.28
N ARG A 241 2.22 -16.03 19.06
CA ARG A 241 3.22 -16.14 20.13
C ARG A 241 3.48 -14.82 20.85
N ALA A 242 3.65 -13.73 20.09
CA ALA A 242 3.82 -12.41 20.68
C ALA A 242 2.60 -12.01 21.51
N LYS A 243 1.39 -12.20 21.00
CA LYS A 243 0.14 -11.89 21.69
C LYS A 243 -0.02 -12.71 22.97
N ASP A 244 0.18 -14.03 22.90
CA ASP A 244 0.02 -14.95 24.04
C ASP A 244 1.04 -14.69 25.15
N SER A 245 2.22 -14.16 24.79
CA SER A 245 3.27 -13.79 25.72
C SER A 245 3.13 -12.36 26.26
N GLY A 246 2.07 -11.63 25.89
CA GLY A 246 1.83 -10.25 26.33
C GLY A 246 2.74 -9.21 25.68
N HIS A 247 3.37 -9.55 24.56
CA HIS A 247 4.15 -8.64 23.74
C HIS A 247 3.29 -7.98 22.67
N ARG A 248 3.83 -6.94 22.04
CA ARG A 248 3.10 -6.12 21.06
C ARG A 248 3.18 -6.71 19.67
N VAL A 249 2.09 -6.55 18.92
CA VAL A 249 2.01 -6.77 17.48
C VAL A 249 2.00 -5.40 16.79
N ILE A 250 3.09 -5.09 16.09
CA ILE A 250 3.32 -3.80 15.43
C ILE A 250 3.33 -4.02 13.93
N CYS A 251 2.42 -3.37 13.21
CA CYS A 251 2.35 -3.46 11.75
C CYS A 251 3.18 -2.39 11.05
N VAL A 252 3.83 -2.78 9.96
CA VAL A 252 4.42 -1.87 8.98
C VAL A 252 3.43 -1.67 7.84
N GLY A 253 2.83 -0.50 7.81
CA GLY A 253 1.83 -0.10 6.82
C GLY A 253 0.40 -0.50 7.18
N THR A 254 -0.52 0.29 6.66
CA THR A 254 -1.96 0.04 6.79
C THR A 254 -2.40 -1.26 6.12
N THR A 255 -1.64 -1.73 5.12
CA THR A 255 -1.90 -3.01 4.44
C THR A 255 -1.65 -4.21 5.35
N SER A 256 -0.55 -4.22 6.12
CA SER A 256 -0.28 -5.27 7.12
C SER A 256 -1.35 -5.26 8.21
N CYS A 257 -1.74 -4.07 8.68
CA CYS A 257 -2.83 -3.90 9.65
C CYS A 257 -4.14 -4.50 9.12
N ARG A 258 -4.56 -4.12 7.92
CA ARG A 258 -5.79 -4.62 7.32
C ARG A 258 -5.76 -6.13 7.10
N THR A 259 -4.60 -6.70 6.79
CA THR A 259 -4.42 -8.14 6.65
C THR A 259 -4.68 -8.88 7.95
N ILE A 260 -3.97 -8.51 9.02
CA ILE A 260 -4.10 -9.24 10.28
C ILE A 260 -5.46 -9.02 10.95
N GLU A 261 -6.04 -7.81 10.85
CA GLU A 261 -7.38 -7.53 11.36
C GLU A 261 -8.49 -8.27 10.59
N SER A 262 -8.29 -8.53 9.29
CA SER A 262 -9.20 -9.36 8.49
C SER A 262 -9.08 -10.85 8.79
N ALA A 263 -7.87 -11.31 9.10
CA ALA A 263 -7.57 -12.72 9.34
C ALA A 263 -7.83 -13.15 10.79
N ALA A 264 -7.78 -12.21 11.74
CA ALA A 264 -7.93 -12.51 13.17
C ALA A 264 -9.37 -12.91 13.52
N ASP A 265 -9.49 -13.94 14.34
CA ASP A 265 -10.75 -14.31 14.97
C ASP A 265 -11.15 -13.33 16.10
N GLU A 266 -12.29 -13.57 16.74
CA GLU A 266 -12.81 -12.68 17.80
C GLU A 266 -11.93 -12.66 19.07
N THR A 267 -11.01 -13.61 19.22
CA THR A 267 -10.05 -13.67 20.33
C THR A 267 -8.73 -12.97 19.96
N GLY A 268 -8.57 -12.52 18.72
CA GLY A 268 -7.39 -11.90 18.18
C GLY A 268 -6.28 -12.90 17.82
N HIS A 269 -6.64 -14.15 17.53
CA HIS A 269 -5.72 -15.16 17.05
C HIS A 269 -5.86 -15.37 15.54
N LEU A 270 -4.76 -15.77 14.92
CA LEU A 270 -4.65 -16.04 13.51
C LEU A 270 -4.50 -17.54 13.24
N LYS A 271 -5.10 -17.98 12.14
CA LYS A 271 -4.83 -19.27 11.51
C LYS A 271 -4.30 -19.03 10.10
N PRO A 272 -3.52 -19.95 9.54
CA PRO A 272 -3.17 -19.89 8.13
C PRO A 272 -4.43 -19.73 7.28
N THR A 273 -4.47 -18.67 6.48
CA THR A 273 -5.66 -18.33 5.70
C THR A 273 -5.32 -17.47 4.52
N SER A 274 -6.18 -17.49 3.52
CA SER A 274 -6.15 -16.56 2.40
C SER A 274 -7.57 -16.20 2.00
N GLY A 275 -7.77 -15.03 1.45
CA GLY A 275 -9.10 -14.58 1.07
C GLY A 275 -9.10 -13.18 0.47
N TRP A 276 -10.27 -12.62 0.41
CA TRP A 276 -10.50 -11.25 -0.06
C TRP A 276 -11.01 -10.40 1.09
N THR A 277 -10.48 -9.20 1.25
CA THR A 277 -10.90 -8.27 2.29
C THR A 277 -11.39 -6.96 1.70
N GLU A 278 -12.48 -6.46 2.27
CA GLU A 278 -13.04 -5.13 2.04
C GLU A 278 -13.10 -4.36 3.37
N ILE A 279 -12.23 -4.75 4.31
CA ILE A 279 -12.24 -4.15 5.65
C ILE A 279 -12.01 -2.64 5.58
N PHE A 280 -12.93 -1.90 6.17
CA PHE A 280 -12.85 -0.46 6.33
C PHE A 280 -12.73 -0.12 7.81
N ILE A 281 -11.54 0.36 8.18
CA ILE A 281 -11.21 0.72 9.57
C ILE A 281 -11.31 2.24 9.70
N TYR A 282 -12.15 2.69 10.62
CA TYR A 282 -12.37 4.09 10.95
C TYR A 282 -12.71 4.24 12.45
N PRO A 283 -12.73 5.44 13.03
CA PRO A 283 -13.00 5.64 14.46
C PRO A 283 -14.25 4.92 14.95
N GLY A 284 -14.10 4.14 16.02
CA GLY A 284 -15.10 3.22 16.55
C GLY A 284 -14.81 1.75 16.25
N TYR A 285 -13.88 1.45 15.33
CA TYR A 285 -13.38 0.10 15.11
C TYR A 285 -12.61 -0.40 16.34
N LYS A 286 -12.86 -1.63 16.74
CA LYS A 286 -12.15 -2.30 17.84
C LYS A 286 -11.10 -3.23 17.26
N PHE A 287 -9.84 -2.84 17.40
CA PHE A 287 -8.73 -3.67 16.95
C PHE A 287 -8.69 -4.97 17.76
N LYS A 288 -8.49 -6.08 17.05
CA LYS A 288 -8.44 -7.44 17.61
C LYS A 288 -7.03 -7.81 18.03
N ILE A 289 -6.05 -7.33 17.28
CA ILE A 289 -4.67 -7.82 17.42
C ILE A 289 -3.62 -6.72 17.30
N LEU A 290 -3.91 -5.60 16.64
CA LEU A 290 -2.95 -4.52 16.43
C LEU A 290 -2.67 -3.73 17.70
N ASP A 291 -1.39 -3.60 18.07
CA ASP A 291 -0.93 -2.77 19.21
C ASP A 291 -0.24 -1.49 18.79
N GLY A 292 0.45 -1.49 17.66
CA GLY A 292 1.15 -0.32 17.12
C GLY A 292 1.26 -0.34 15.60
N LEU A 293 1.51 0.81 15.03
CA LEU A 293 1.53 0.99 13.57
C LEU A 293 2.67 1.91 13.14
N ILE A 294 3.51 1.43 12.22
CA ILE A 294 4.46 2.24 11.45
C ILE A 294 3.81 2.56 10.12
N THR A 295 3.70 3.82 9.76
CA THR A 295 3.00 4.24 8.54
C THR A 295 3.62 5.51 7.94
N ASN A 296 3.27 5.85 6.71
CA ASN A 296 3.52 7.16 6.14
C ASN A 296 2.42 8.16 6.56
N PHE A 297 2.65 9.44 6.30
CA PHE A 297 1.58 10.43 6.38
C PHE A 297 0.62 10.30 5.20
N HIS A 298 -0.68 10.38 5.46
CA HIS A 298 -1.74 10.09 4.50
C HIS A 298 -2.46 11.35 4.03
N LEU A 299 -3.13 11.25 2.86
CA LEU A 299 -3.94 12.31 2.28
C LEU A 299 -5.07 12.76 3.23
N PRO A 300 -5.40 14.06 3.24
CA PRO A 300 -6.63 14.54 3.86
C PRO A 300 -7.85 13.75 3.34
N GLU A 301 -8.81 13.50 4.19
CA GLU A 301 -10.09 12.86 3.86
C GLU A 301 -9.97 11.44 3.26
N SER A 302 -8.80 10.80 3.34
CA SER A 302 -8.58 9.44 2.82
C SER A 302 -9.01 8.35 3.82
N THR A 303 -9.27 7.14 3.31
CA THR A 303 -9.54 5.97 4.17
C THR A 303 -8.38 5.65 5.10
N LEU A 304 -7.15 6.03 4.73
CA LEU A 304 -5.95 5.73 5.50
C LEU A 304 -5.78 6.66 6.70
N ILE A 305 -6.12 7.96 6.59
CA ILE A 305 -6.15 8.84 7.78
C ILE A 305 -7.27 8.42 8.74
N MET A 306 -8.37 7.85 8.22
CA MET A 306 -9.44 7.30 9.04
C MET A 306 -8.97 6.09 9.85
N LEU A 307 -8.15 5.20 9.24
CA LEU A 307 -7.57 4.03 9.91
C LEU A 307 -6.64 4.46 11.06
N VAL A 308 -5.70 5.38 10.80
CA VAL A 308 -4.79 5.85 11.86
C VAL A 308 -5.54 6.60 12.95
N SER A 309 -6.62 7.30 12.59
CA SER A 309 -7.52 7.95 13.56
C SER A 309 -8.32 6.95 14.39
N ALA A 310 -8.61 5.77 13.87
CA ALA A 310 -9.22 4.70 14.65
C ALA A 310 -8.27 4.17 15.74
N LEU A 311 -6.96 4.16 15.46
CA LEU A 311 -5.95 3.63 16.39
C LEU A 311 -5.58 4.64 17.50
N ALA A 312 -5.37 5.90 17.16
CA ALA A 312 -4.83 6.90 18.09
C ALA A 312 -5.84 7.99 18.49
N GLY A 313 -7.06 7.92 17.97
CA GLY A 313 -8.03 9.01 18.13
C GLY A 313 -7.84 10.10 17.06
N ARG A 314 -8.96 10.57 16.52
CA ARG A 314 -8.97 11.57 15.44
C ARG A 314 -8.25 12.86 15.84
N GLU A 315 -8.49 13.35 17.05
CA GLU A 315 -7.93 14.63 17.52
C GLU A 315 -6.42 14.56 17.66
N HIS A 316 -5.89 13.47 18.23
CA HIS A 316 -4.44 13.24 18.34
C HIS A 316 -3.78 13.15 16.96
N VAL A 317 -4.42 12.42 16.02
CA VAL A 317 -3.89 12.27 14.66
C VAL A 317 -3.88 13.60 13.92
N LEU A 318 -4.97 14.36 13.94
CA LEU A 318 -5.02 15.66 13.26
C LEU A 318 -4.01 16.65 13.85
N ALA A 319 -3.88 16.71 15.18
CA ALA A 319 -2.87 17.54 15.83
C ALA A 319 -1.44 17.15 15.40
N ALA A 320 -1.14 15.85 15.38
CA ALA A 320 0.17 15.36 14.93
C ALA A 320 0.43 15.65 13.44
N TYR A 321 -0.59 15.61 12.59
CA TYR A 321 -0.47 15.95 11.17
C TYR A 321 -0.27 17.46 10.95
N GLU A 322 -0.96 18.32 11.71
CA GLU A 322 -0.73 19.77 11.70
C GLU A 322 0.69 20.10 12.15
N GLU A 323 1.18 19.47 13.21
CA GLU A 323 2.56 19.60 13.67
C GLU A 323 3.56 19.13 12.58
N ALA A 324 3.30 17.98 11.93
CA ALA A 324 4.14 17.49 10.85
C ALA A 324 4.20 18.48 9.66
N VAL A 325 3.09 19.16 9.33
CA VAL A 325 3.06 20.23 8.32
C VAL A 325 3.91 21.42 8.76
N GLN A 326 3.76 21.88 10.00
CA GLN A 326 4.54 23.02 10.56
C GLN A 326 6.04 22.71 10.59
N GLU A 327 6.40 21.49 10.97
CA GLU A 327 7.76 20.97 11.03
C GLU A 327 8.30 20.55 9.65
N ARG A 328 7.50 20.75 8.58
CA ARG A 328 7.86 20.46 7.19
C ARG A 328 8.31 19.01 6.97
N TYR A 329 7.57 18.06 7.53
CA TYR A 329 7.69 16.66 7.15
C TYR A 329 7.31 16.46 5.69
N ARG A 330 7.84 15.40 5.10
CA ARG A 330 7.51 14.96 3.74
C ARG A 330 6.33 13.99 3.81
N PHE A 331 5.38 14.14 2.91
CA PHE A 331 4.12 13.39 2.93
C PHE A 331 4.06 12.32 1.84
N PHE A 332 3.23 11.31 2.04
CA PHE A 332 2.87 10.19 1.18
C PHE A 332 3.99 9.18 0.91
N SER A 333 3.93 8.50 -0.26
CA SER A 333 4.69 7.27 -0.57
C SER A 333 6.20 7.38 -0.37
N PHE A 334 6.80 8.49 -0.73
CA PHE A 334 8.24 8.76 -0.56
C PHE A 334 8.54 9.74 0.57
N GLY A 335 7.53 10.01 1.38
CA GLY A 335 7.65 10.92 2.51
C GLY A 335 8.30 10.29 3.73
N ASP A 336 8.10 10.95 4.84
CA ASP A 336 8.58 10.54 6.16
C ASP A 336 7.62 9.56 6.83
N ALA A 337 8.02 9.02 7.96
CA ALA A 337 7.28 7.99 8.69
C ALA A 337 6.65 8.53 9.97
N MET A 338 5.60 7.83 10.40
CA MET A 338 4.96 7.96 11.69
C MET A 338 4.96 6.60 12.40
N LEU A 339 5.26 6.59 13.69
CA LEU A 339 5.05 5.45 14.58
C LEU A 339 3.96 5.80 15.57
N ILE A 340 2.93 4.99 15.65
CA ILE A 340 1.82 5.08 16.60
C ILE A 340 1.95 3.93 17.60
N VAL A 341 2.16 4.23 18.89
CA VAL A 341 2.37 3.25 19.97
C VAL A 341 1.62 3.60 21.25
#